data_ce6ebc1a0d5c27476c5ec95735785f07
#
_entry.id   ce6ebc1a0d5c27476c5ec95735785f07
#
_cell.length_a   1.000
_cell.length_b   1.000
_cell.length_c   1.000
_cell.angle_alpha   90.00
_cell.angle_beta   90.00
_cell.angle_gamma   90.00
#
_symmetry.space_group_name_H-M   'P 1'
#
loop_
_entity.id
_entity.type
_entity.pdbx_description
1 polymer ?
#
loop_
_entity_poly.entity_id
_entity_poly.type
_entity_poly.pdbx_seq_one_letter_code
_entity_poly.pdbx_strand_id
1 'polypeptide(L)'
;MAAALESGAITGNEHYQCNGSLEVGGHTIKCHSYRSGGEGDVSVQDSIAWSCNVALMKIAATMGKEEFAKFQQTFNFGLKTNVDLAGEARTASLLFPVDQMGSADLATNSFGQNFNVTMIQMITGFCSLINGGYYYEPHMVDKITNASGATVENIEPRVLRQTISESTSAKIRQYCRATVMEEGGDRRTGRTARPAGYAIGGKTGTAETIPRKNGEYVVSFMGYAPADDPQIAIYVVVDRANASPQDDAKFATGIVRNVLTEVLPYLNIFMTEELSEKEIQELAEKQIEITNQYTQTPENGDDQSTGDDQTGDAQTGDDQSGDSQSGDGTGDDTTTVTEDWRNYPKDPA
;
A
#
# COMPACT_ATOMS: atom_id res chain seq x y z
N MET A 1 9.41 8.33 -0.17
CA MET A 1 9.38 7.89 -1.59
C MET A 1 8.27 8.57 -2.37
N ALA A 2 6.99 8.32 -2.06
CA ALA A 2 5.86 8.94 -2.77
C ALA A 2 5.97 10.47 -2.84
N ALA A 3 6.28 11.12 -1.73
CA ALA A 3 6.52 12.56 -1.66
C ALA A 3 7.64 13.04 -2.62
N ALA A 4 8.75 12.29 -2.70
CA ALA A 4 9.86 12.67 -3.57
C ALA A 4 9.54 12.53 -5.06
N LEU A 5 8.74 11.53 -5.42
CA LEU A 5 8.21 11.35 -6.79
C LEU A 5 7.19 12.44 -7.12
N GLU A 6 6.24 12.69 -6.23
CA GLU A 6 5.14 13.64 -6.46
C GLU A 6 5.62 15.08 -6.53
N SER A 7 6.59 15.45 -5.70
CA SER A 7 7.21 16.80 -5.74
C SER A 7 8.16 17.00 -6.92
N GLY A 8 8.47 15.93 -7.68
CA GLY A 8 9.46 15.98 -8.76
C GLY A 8 10.91 16.07 -8.27
N ALA A 9 11.17 15.86 -6.97
CA ALA A 9 12.53 15.79 -6.43
C ALA A 9 13.35 14.63 -7.01
N ILE A 10 12.67 13.55 -7.41
CA ILE A 10 13.22 12.43 -8.17
C ILE A 10 12.26 12.01 -9.28
N THR A 11 12.80 11.36 -10.30
CA THR A 11 12.02 10.85 -11.46
C THR A 11 11.64 9.38 -11.33
N GLY A 12 12.38 8.63 -10.51
CA GLY A 12 12.27 7.19 -10.35
C GLY A 12 13.33 6.39 -11.11
N ASN A 13 14.22 7.07 -11.87
CA ASN A 13 15.28 6.45 -12.66
C ASN A 13 16.67 6.58 -12.00
N GLU A 14 16.74 7.24 -10.86
CA GLU A 14 17.99 7.49 -10.15
C GLU A 14 18.55 6.22 -9.54
N HIS A 15 19.88 6.22 -9.37
CA HIS A 15 20.62 5.20 -8.67
C HIS A 15 21.43 5.79 -7.51
N TYR A 16 21.58 5.05 -6.45
CA TYR A 16 22.23 5.48 -5.23
C TYR A 16 23.26 4.46 -4.75
N GLN A 17 24.51 4.89 -4.62
CA GLN A 17 25.54 4.04 -4.03
C GLN A 17 25.33 3.90 -2.53
N CYS A 18 25.16 2.66 -2.06
CA CYS A 18 25.10 2.29 -0.64
C CYS A 18 26.35 1.53 -0.21
N ASN A 19 27.20 2.19 0.58
CA ASN A 19 28.40 1.60 1.19
C ASN A 19 28.16 1.18 2.65
N GLY A 20 26.90 0.93 3.02
CA GLY A 20 26.49 0.46 4.35
C GLY A 20 26.20 1.56 5.36
N SER A 21 26.67 2.78 5.17
CA SER A 21 26.39 3.92 6.07
C SER A 21 26.47 5.25 5.32
N LEU A 22 25.94 6.30 5.96
CA LEU A 22 26.02 7.69 5.50
C LEU A 22 26.31 8.61 6.69
N GLU A 23 27.25 9.53 6.51
CA GLU A 23 27.50 10.61 7.46
C GLU A 23 26.52 11.76 7.23
N VAL A 24 25.69 12.06 8.23
CA VAL A 24 24.68 13.13 8.15
C VAL A 24 24.61 13.87 9.47
N GLY A 25 24.76 15.20 9.44
CA GLY A 25 24.65 16.04 10.63
C GLY A 25 25.63 15.67 11.75
N GLY A 26 26.83 15.19 11.41
CA GLY A 26 27.84 14.73 12.37
C GLY A 26 27.58 13.33 12.97
N HIS A 27 26.63 12.58 12.41
CA HIS A 27 26.29 11.22 12.86
C HIS A 27 26.50 10.21 11.74
N THR A 28 27.10 9.05 12.06
CA THR A 28 27.17 7.88 11.18
C THR A 28 25.88 7.09 11.27
N ILE A 29 25.00 7.20 10.26
CA ILE A 29 23.74 6.44 10.20
C ILE A 29 23.94 5.20 9.34
N LYS A 30 23.66 4.03 9.93
CA LYS A 30 23.92 2.72 9.31
C LYS A 30 22.72 2.20 8.53
N CYS A 31 22.99 1.55 7.40
CA CYS A 31 22.05 0.66 6.74
C CYS A 31 22.03 -0.71 7.43
N HIS A 32 20.96 -1.47 7.28
CA HIS A 32 20.91 -2.86 7.78
C HIS A 32 22.01 -3.73 7.17
N SER A 33 22.43 -3.44 5.93
CA SER A 33 23.54 -4.11 5.23
C SER A 33 24.94 -3.61 5.59
N TYR A 34 25.08 -2.79 6.64
CA TYR A 34 26.37 -2.21 7.04
C TYR A 34 27.47 -3.27 7.25
N ARG A 35 27.13 -4.40 7.89
CA ARG A 35 28.09 -5.46 8.19
C ARG A 35 28.57 -6.22 6.95
N SER A 36 27.77 -6.23 5.88
CA SER A 36 28.09 -6.85 4.58
C SER A 36 28.71 -5.88 3.57
N GLY A 37 29.03 -4.64 3.99
CA GLY A 37 29.67 -3.63 3.13
C GLY A 37 28.69 -2.75 2.35
N GLY A 38 27.39 -2.88 2.58
CA GLY A 38 26.34 -2.12 1.92
C GLY A 38 25.65 -2.90 0.80
N GLU A 39 24.71 -2.22 0.12
CA GLU A 39 23.92 -2.80 -0.98
C GLU A 39 24.58 -2.60 -2.37
N GLY A 40 25.58 -1.73 -2.46
CA GLY A 40 26.17 -1.34 -3.73
C GLY A 40 25.32 -0.33 -4.48
N ASP A 41 25.13 -0.54 -5.77
CA ASP A 41 24.25 0.28 -6.61
C ASP A 41 22.79 -0.09 -6.36
N VAL A 42 21.97 0.91 -6.01
CA VAL A 42 20.57 0.74 -5.59
C VAL A 42 19.69 1.65 -6.43
N SER A 43 18.80 1.09 -7.23
CA SER A 43 17.77 1.86 -7.94
C SER A 43 16.73 2.44 -6.97
N VAL A 44 15.89 3.35 -7.46
CA VAL A 44 14.77 3.88 -6.66
C VAL A 44 13.83 2.76 -6.22
N GLN A 45 13.48 1.82 -7.11
CA GLN A 45 12.68 0.64 -6.79
C GLN A 45 13.35 -0.22 -5.71
N ASP A 46 14.63 -0.54 -5.88
CA ASP A 46 15.38 -1.38 -4.94
C ASP A 46 15.52 -0.73 -3.57
N SER A 47 15.53 0.61 -3.50
CA SER A 47 15.56 1.33 -2.23
C SER A 47 14.35 0.98 -1.34
N ILE A 48 13.21 0.69 -1.93
CA ILE A 48 11.99 0.22 -1.25
C ILE A 48 12.02 -1.29 -1.07
N ALA A 49 12.33 -2.06 -2.13
CA ALA A 49 12.32 -3.51 -2.12
C ALA A 49 13.32 -4.11 -1.10
N TRP A 50 14.52 -3.53 -1.03
CA TRP A 50 15.60 -3.96 -0.11
C TRP A 50 15.62 -3.15 1.19
N SER A 51 14.77 -2.14 1.31
CA SER A 51 14.73 -1.25 2.49
C SER A 51 16.06 -0.54 2.76
N CYS A 52 16.71 -0.01 1.72
CA CYS A 52 18.03 0.61 1.84
C CYS A 52 17.97 1.98 2.50
N ASN A 53 18.42 2.09 3.77
CA ASN A 53 18.43 3.34 4.51
C ASN A 53 19.26 4.42 3.81
N VAL A 54 20.43 4.07 3.24
CA VAL A 54 21.32 5.05 2.60
C VAL A 54 20.65 5.68 1.37
N ALA A 55 20.00 4.89 0.53
CA ALA A 55 19.27 5.42 -0.63
C ALA A 55 18.12 6.32 -0.19
N LEU A 56 17.32 5.89 0.81
CA LEU A 56 16.20 6.68 1.32
C LEU A 56 16.64 8.01 1.96
N MET A 57 17.77 8.01 2.71
CA MET A 57 18.34 9.25 3.25
C MET A 57 18.77 10.23 2.15
N LYS A 58 19.40 9.74 1.09
CA LYS A 58 19.81 10.56 -0.05
C LYS A 58 18.59 11.14 -0.80
N ILE A 59 17.55 10.34 -1.00
CA ILE A 59 16.28 10.78 -1.61
C ILE A 59 15.64 11.89 -0.76
N ALA A 60 15.55 11.71 0.56
CA ALA A 60 14.99 12.72 1.44
C ALA A 60 15.81 14.01 1.47
N ALA A 61 17.15 13.89 1.42
CA ALA A 61 18.04 15.06 1.36
C ALA A 61 17.83 15.87 0.06
N THR A 62 17.55 15.19 -1.08
CA THR A 62 17.22 15.86 -2.35
C THR A 62 15.89 16.61 -2.26
N MET A 63 14.90 16.02 -1.59
CA MET A 63 13.57 16.63 -1.42
C MET A 63 13.58 17.82 -0.44
N GLY A 64 14.37 17.72 0.65
CA GLY A 64 14.43 18.73 1.72
C GLY A 64 13.36 18.54 2.79
N LYS A 65 13.58 19.15 3.95
CA LYS A 65 12.74 18.98 5.14
C LYS A 65 11.37 19.64 5.05
N GLU A 66 11.30 20.76 4.36
CA GLU A 66 10.05 21.52 4.18
C GLU A 66 9.02 20.67 3.40
N GLU A 67 9.44 20.13 2.28
CA GLU A 67 8.57 19.29 1.44
C GLU A 67 8.28 17.95 2.13
N PHE A 68 9.27 17.38 2.84
CA PHE A 68 9.06 16.17 3.63
C PHE A 68 7.96 16.35 4.69
N ALA A 69 8.03 17.42 5.50
CA ALA A 69 7.05 17.72 6.53
C ALA A 69 5.65 18.03 5.95
N LYS A 70 5.59 18.74 4.83
CA LYS A 70 4.35 19.00 4.10
C LYS A 70 3.65 17.69 3.71
N PHE A 71 4.39 16.71 3.18
CA PHE A 71 3.81 15.41 2.83
C PHE A 71 3.43 14.57 4.06
N GLN A 72 4.15 14.66 5.18
CA GLN A 72 3.68 14.04 6.42
C GLN A 72 2.29 14.53 6.80
N GLN A 73 2.04 15.84 6.69
CA GLN A 73 0.72 16.43 6.93
C GLN A 73 -0.31 16.03 5.86
N THR A 74 0.11 15.99 4.58
CA THR A 74 -0.74 15.53 3.48
C THR A 74 -1.25 14.11 3.71
N PHE A 75 -0.42 13.22 4.27
CA PHE A 75 -0.81 11.88 4.68
C PHE A 75 -1.50 11.81 6.05
N ASN A 76 -1.84 12.96 6.62
CA ASN A 76 -2.55 13.10 7.90
C ASN A 76 -1.76 12.64 9.13
N PHE A 77 -0.44 12.56 9.04
CA PHE A 77 0.39 12.24 10.19
C PHE A 77 0.40 13.41 11.18
N GLY A 78 0.23 13.09 12.45
CA GLY A 78 0.08 14.08 13.52
C GLY A 78 -1.36 14.53 13.78
N LEU A 79 -2.26 14.34 12.82
CA LEU A 79 -3.66 14.72 12.91
C LEU A 79 -4.53 13.50 13.23
N LYS A 80 -5.72 13.72 13.79
CA LYS A 80 -6.70 12.64 13.92
C LYS A 80 -7.24 12.26 12.55
N THR A 81 -7.50 10.96 12.37
CA THR A 81 -8.17 10.47 11.16
C THR A 81 -9.67 10.70 11.20
N ASN A 82 -10.21 11.00 12.40
CA ASN A 82 -11.62 11.10 12.71
C ASN A 82 -12.41 9.81 12.43
N VAL A 83 -11.73 8.65 12.57
CA VAL A 83 -12.44 7.37 12.58
C VAL A 83 -13.57 7.41 13.62
N ASP A 84 -14.71 6.84 13.28
CA ASP A 84 -15.93 6.82 14.10
C ASP A 84 -15.83 5.93 15.36
N LEU A 85 -14.62 5.83 15.93
CA LEU A 85 -14.31 5.14 17.17
C LEU A 85 -13.79 6.10 18.23
N ALA A 86 -14.21 5.88 19.48
CA ALA A 86 -13.72 6.66 20.60
C ALA A 86 -12.25 6.34 20.92
N GLY A 87 -11.51 7.33 21.44
CA GLY A 87 -10.16 7.14 21.98
C GLY A 87 -9.02 7.28 20.98
N GLU A 88 -9.25 7.83 19.78
CA GLU A 88 -8.17 8.10 18.85
C GLU A 88 -7.12 9.06 19.44
N ALA A 89 -5.85 8.63 19.47
CA ALA A 89 -4.76 9.38 20.06
C ALA A 89 -4.30 10.53 19.16
N ARG A 90 -3.85 11.64 19.77
CA ARG A 90 -3.17 12.74 19.07
C ARG A 90 -1.68 12.46 19.01
N THR A 91 -1.05 12.64 17.86
CA THR A 91 0.38 12.35 17.63
C THR A 91 1.17 13.57 17.13
N ALA A 92 0.58 14.76 17.10
CA ALA A 92 1.25 15.97 16.61
C ALA A 92 2.58 16.26 17.33
N SER A 93 2.63 16.08 18.65
CA SER A 93 3.86 16.27 19.45
C SER A 93 4.90 15.15 19.27
N LEU A 94 4.58 14.11 18.52
CA LEU A 94 5.46 12.97 18.24
C LEU A 94 6.10 13.04 16.84
N LEU A 95 5.84 14.14 16.12
CA LEU A 95 6.52 14.49 14.87
C LEU A 95 7.47 15.67 15.13
N PHE A 96 8.55 15.74 14.34
CA PHE A 96 9.45 16.89 14.41
C PHE A 96 8.81 18.12 13.75
N PRO A 97 8.73 19.26 14.46
CA PRO A 97 8.45 20.54 13.82
C PRO A 97 9.51 20.84 12.77
N VAL A 98 9.12 21.39 11.65
CA VAL A 98 10.01 21.63 10.50
C VAL A 98 11.18 22.56 10.82
N ASP A 99 10.96 23.56 11.66
CA ASP A 99 11.97 24.52 12.14
C ASP A 99 13.01 23.86 13.05
N GLN A 100 12.65 22.78 13.75
CA GLN A 100 13.54 22.02 14.64
C GLN A 100 14.17 20.81 13.95
N MET A 101 13.69 20.42 12.78
CA MET A 101 14.19 19.26 12.04
C MET A 101 15.58 19.54 11.46
N GLY A 102 16.60 18.88 12.02
CA GLY A 102 17.95 18.87 11.49
C GLY A 102 18.14 17.86 10.36
N SER A 103 19.32 17.86 9.73
CA SER A 103 19.64 16.91 8.65
C SER A 103 19.62 15.45 9.10
N ALA A 104 20.06 15.17 10.34
CA ALA A 104 20.01 13.83 10.90
C ALA A 104 18.59 13.36 11.21
N ASP A 105 17.69 14.28 11.61
CA ASP A 105 16.29 13.98 11.86
C ASP A 105 15.58 13.66 10.55
N LEU A 106 15.77 14.47 9.52
CA LEU A 106 15.26 14.19 8.17
C LEU A 106 15.75 12.84 7.66
N ALA A 107 17.04 12.55 7.83
CA ALA A 107 17.64 11.30 7.41
C ALA A 107 16.98 10.10 8.11
N THR A 108 16.81 10.13 9.43
CA THR A 108 16.17 9.03 10.18
C THR A 108 14.67 8.92 9.90
N ASN A 109 13.97 10.02 9.74
CA ASN A 109 12.56 10.03 9.35
C ASN A 109 12.33 9.41 7.98
N SER A 110 13.28 9.53 7.03
CA SER A 110 13.16 9.04 5.66
C SER A 110 12.96 7.52 5.55
N PHE A 111 13.48 6.76 6.51
CA PHE A 111 13.30 5.30 6.59
C PHE A 111 12.43 4.86 7.78
N GLY A 112 11.61 5.77 8.32
CA GLY A 112 10.54 5.45 9.26
C GLY A 112 10.97 5.38 10.72
N GLN A 113 12.04 6.09 11.12
CA GLN A 113 12.46 6.21 12.52
C GLN A 113 12.32 7.63 13.03
N ASN A 114 12.35 7.76 14.36
CA ASN A 114 12.40 9.05 15.06
C ASN A 114 11.09 9.88 14.98
N PHE A 115 9.95 9.24 14.68
CA PHE A 115 8.62 9.79 14.84
C PHE A 115 7.61 8.67 15.15
N ASN A 116 6.45 9.03 15.71
CA ASN A 116 5.39 8.05 16.00
C ASN A 116 4.05 8.53 15.47
N VAL A 117 3.28 7.57 14.96
CA VAL A 117 1.90 7.75 14.49
C VAL A 117 1.04 6.58 14.97
N THR A 118 -0.27 6.73 14.96
CA THR A 118 -1.17 5.60 15.26
C THR A 118 -1.23 4.61 14.11
N MET A 119 -1.64 3.38 14.39
CA MET A 119 -1.83 2.37 13.34
C MET A 119 -2.88 2.82 12.32
N ILE A 120 -3.95 3.47 12.77
CA ILE A 120 -5.00 3.96 11.87
C ILE A 120 -4.49 5.11 10.98
N GLN A 121 -3.67 6.03 11.48
CA GLN A 121 -3.01 7.05 10.65
C GLN A 121 -2.13 6.40 9.57
N MET A 122 -1.35 5.39 9.96
CA MET A 122 -0.44 4.70 9.05
C MET A 122 -1.18 3.97 7.94
N ILE A 123 -2.18 3.13 8.28
CA ILE A 123 -2.90 2.34 7.28
C ILE A 123 -3.74 3.24 6.35
N THR A 124 -4.38 4.28 6.88
CA THR A 124 -5.19 5.20 6.06
C THR A 124 -4.30 6.00 5.10
N GLY A 125 -3.15 6.51 5.58
CA GLY A 125 -2.14 7.13 4.72
C GLY A 125 -1.62 6.17 3.65
N PHE A 126 -1.35 4.92 4.01
CA PHE A 126 -0.90 3.91 3.06
C PHE A 126 -1.96 3.57 1.99
N CYS A 127 -3.22 3.44 2.38
CA CYS A 127 -4.31 3.23 1.41
C CYS A 127 -4.31 4.30 0.33
N SER A 128 -4.07 5.58 0.70
CA SER A 128 -3.99 6.65 -0.29
C SER A 128 -2.80 6.52 -1.25
N LEU A 129 -1.74 5.78 -0.88
CA LEU A 129 -0.60 5.54 -1.77
C LEU A 129 -0.90 4.48 -2.85
N ILE A 130 -1.87 3.59 -2.63
CA ILE A 130 -2.12 2.42 -3.47
C ILE A 130 -3.45 2.47 -4.25
N ASN A 131 -4.32 3.44 -3.95
CA ASN A 131 -5.67 3.55 -4.52
C ASN A 131 -5.84 4.69 -5.54
N GLY A 132 -4.76 5.19 -6.12
CA GLY A 132 -4.79 6.33 -7.05
C GLY A 132 -4.54 7.69 -6.38
N GLY A 133 -4.18 7.71 -5.10
CA GLY A 133 -3.84 8.93 -4.37
C GLY A 133 -4.97 9.47 -3.48
N TYR A 134 -6.11 8.83 -3.41
CA TYR A 134 -7.27 9.33 -2.69
C TYR A 134 -7.24 8.99 -1.21
N TYR A 135 -7.25 10.00 -0.36
CA TYR A 135 -7.33 9.84 1.10
C TYR A 135 -8.79 9.86 1.53
N TYR A 136 -9.26 8.70 2.00
CA TYR A 136 -10.62 8.55 2.52
C TYR A 136 -10.65 8.78 4.03
N GLU A 137 -11.78 9.28 4.53
CA GLU A 137 -12.09 9.26 5.96
C GLU A 137 -12.34 7.82 6.39
N PRO A 138 -11.54 7.26 7.33
CA PRO A 138 -11.77 5.90 7.76
C PRO A 138 -13.03 5.81 8.63
N HIS A 139 -13.83 4.77 8.44
CA HIS A 139 -15.00 4.47 9.25
C HIS A 139 -15.14 2.97 9.48
N MET A 140 -15.78 2.60 10.59
CA MET A 140 -16.07 1.22 11.00
C MET A 140 -17.56 0.89 10.82
N VAL A 141 -18.41 1.90 10.88
CA VAL A 141 -19.87 1.74 10.70
C VAL A 141 -20.17 1.76 9.21
N ASP A 142 -20.74 0.68 8.71
CA ASP A 142 -21.22 0.53 7.33
C ASP A 142 -22.64 1.10 7.18
N LYS A 143 -23.51 0.77 8.13
CA LYS A 143 -24.91 1.19 8.14
C LYS A 143 -25.53 1.25 9.52
N ILE A 144 -26.55 2.04 9.65
CA ILE A 144 -27.41 2.14 10.84
C ILE A 144 -28.75 1.50 10.53
N THR A 145 -29.20 0.58 11.38
CA THR A 145 -30.50 -0.08 11.24
C THR A 145 -31.39 0.24 12.43
N ASN A 146 -32.72 0.23 12.21
CA ASN A 146 -33.69 0.34 13.29
C ASN A 146 -33.93 -1.02 13.99
N ALA A 147 -34.79 -1.03 15.02
CA ALA A 147 -35.09 -2.24 15.77
C ALA A 147 -35.74 -3.36 14.94
N SER A 148 -36.34 -3.07 13.79
CA SER A 148 -36.91 -4.06 12.88
C SER A 148 -35.88 -4.58 11.84
N GLY A 149 -34.63 -4.10 11.85
CA GLY A 149 -33.58 -4.47 10.90
C GLY A 149 -33.58 -3.66 9.60
N ALA A 150 -34.51 -2.71 9.44
CA ALA A 150 -34.53 -1.86 8.25
C ALA A 150 -33.43 -0.81 8.32
N THR A 151 -32.70 -0.61 7.21
CA THR A 151 -31.64 0.39 7.11
C THR A 151 -32.23 1.80 7.25
N VAL A 152 -31.70 2.57 8.17
CA VAL A 152 -32.03 3.99 8.41
C VAL A 152 -31.05 4.88 7.64
N GLU A 153 -29.78 4.51 7.65
CA GLU A 153 -28.69 5.27 7.01
C GLU A 153 -27.59 4.33 6.56
N ASN A 154 -27.06 4.55 5.36
CA ASN A 154 -25.81 3.95 4.87
C ASN A 154 -24.69 4.97 5.04
N ILE A 155 -23.53 4.53 5.49
CA ILE A 155 -22.34 5.39 5.60
C ILE A 155 -21.54 5.23 4.32
N GLU A 156 -21.59 6.24 3.45
CA GLU A 156 -20.89 6.23 2.18
C GLU A 156 -19.41 6.63 2.35
N PRO A 157 -18.48 5.99 1.61
CA PRO A 157 -17.08 6.38 1.62
C PRO A 157 -16.89 7.84 1.22
N ARG A 158 -16.15 8.61 2.04
CA ARG A 158 -15.90 10.02 1.82
C ARG A 158 -14.44 10.30 1.49
N VAL A 159 -14.15 10.79 0.28
CA VAL A 159 -12.83 11.29 -0.09
C VAL A 159 -12.61 12.65 0.56
N LEU A 160 -11.52 12.80 1.29
CA LEU A 160 -11.14 14.08 1.90
C LEU A 160 -10.21 14.90 1.00
N ARG A 161 -9.31 14.24 0.27
CA ARG A 161 -8.35 14.87 -0.64
C ARG A 161 -7.63 13.86 -1.50
N GLN A 162 -6.94 14.33 -2.53
CA GLN A 162 -5.92 13.57 -3.24
C GLN A 162 -4.55 13.92 -2.66
N THR A 163 -3.78 12.91 -2.23
CA THR A 163 -2.47 13.08 -1.59
C THR A 163 -1.32 13.04 -2.59
N ILE A 164 -1.48 12.26 -3.65
CA ILE A 164 -0.52 12.08 -4.75
C ILE A 164 -1.29 11.82 -6.05
N SER A 165 -0.64 11.98 -7.19
CA SER A 165 -1.21 11.65 -8.49
C SER A 165 -1.38 10.13 -8.67
N GLU A 166 -2.27 9.74 -9.58
CA GLU A 166 -2.46 8.33 -9.96
C GLU A 166 -1.17 7.69 -10.51
N SER A 167 -0.39 8.47 -11.25
CA SER A 167 0.90 8.03 -11.79
C SER A 167 1.93 7.73 -10.69
N THR A 168 2.00 8.57 -9.66
CA THR A 168 2.84 8.31 -8.49
C THR A 168 2.33 7.09 -7.72
N SER A 169 1.02 6.96 -7.52
CA SER A 169 0.40 5.80 -6.89
C SER A 169 0.74 4.50 -7.62
N ALA A 170 0.67 4.49 -8.96
CA ALA A 170 1.03 3.33 -9.78
C ALA A 170 2.52 2.93 -9.58
N LYS A 171 3.44 3.91 -9.56
CA LYS A 171 4.86 3.64 -9.26
C LYS A 171 5.06 3.08 -7.85
N ILE A 172 4.36 3.61 -6.85
CA ILE A 172 4.45 3.11 -5.48
C ILE A 172 3.92 1.68 -5.38
N ARG A 173 2.81 1.34 -6.05
CA ARG A 173 2.35 -0.05 -6.14
C ARG A 173 3.41 -0.97 -6.74
N GLN A 174 4.03 -0.57 -7.85
CA GLN A 174 5.12 -1.33 -8.46
C GLN A 174 6.28 -1.57 -7.48
N TYR A 175 6.73 -0.55 -6.74
CA TYR A 175 7.82 -0.68 -5.77
C TYR A 175 7.44 -1.55 -4.56
N CYS A 176 6.20 -1.43 -4.09
CA CYS A 176 5.69 -2.28 -3.02
C CYS A 176 5.52 -3.73 -3.49
N ARG A 177 5.11 -3.97 -4.74
CA ARG A 177 5.07 -5.30 -5.35
C ARG A 177 6.47 -5.91 -5.38
N ALA A 178 7.49 -5.19 -5.83
CA ALA A 178 8.87 -5.63 -5.85
C ALA A 178 9.45 -5.94 -4.45
N THR A 179 8.86 -5.42 -3.37
CA THR A 179 9.26 -5.79 -2.01
C THR A 179 8.89 -7.24 -1.67
N VAL A 180 7.86 -7.79 -2.30
CA VAL A 180 7.32 -9.13 -2.02
C VAL A 180 7.58 -10.10 -3.16
N MET A 181 7.32 -9.68 -4.41
CA MET A 181 7.39 -10.51 -5.60
C MET A 181 8.80 -10.58 -6.19
N GLU A 182 9.00 -11.43 -7.17
CA GLU A 182 10.33 -11.80 -7.69
C GLU A 182 11.08 -10.66 -8.36
N GLU A 183 10.39 -9.64 -8.84
CA GLU A 183 10.99 -8.47 -9.48
C GLU A 183 11.96 -7.70 -8.56
N GLY A 184 11.81 -7.86 -7.23
CA GLY A 184 12.72 -7.28 -6.24
C GLY A 184 14.00 -8.08 -6.00
N GLY A 185 14.18 -9.21 -6.67
CA GLY A 185 15.33 -10.09 -6.53
C GLY A 185 15.43 -10.75 -5.15
N ASP A 186 16.56 -11.38 -4.87
CA ASP A 186 16.77 -12.18 -3.66
C ASP A 186 16.85 -11.36 -2.36
N ARG A 187 17.13 -10.05 -2.48
CA ARG A 187 17.25 -9.13 -1.32
C ARG A 187 15.92 -8.53 -0.86
N ARG A 188 14.82 -8.83 -1.57
CA ARG A 188 13.49 -8.32 -1.21
C ARG A 188 13.09 -8.71 0.20
N THR A 189 12.66 -7.73 0.98
CA THR A 189 12.46 -7.91 2.42
C THR A 189 11.11 -8.52 2.79
N GLY A 190 10.12 -8.43 1.92
CA GLY A 190 8.74 -8.84 2.20
C GLY A 190 8.34 -10.22 1.65
N ARG A 191 9.27 -10.97 1.04
CA ARG A 191 8.98 -12.24 0.34
C ARG A 191 8.18 -13.26 1.13
N THR A 192 8.32 -13.27 2.45
CA THR A 192 7.64 -14.21 3.35
C THR A 192 6.19 -13.83 3.64
N ALA A 193 5.73 -12.66 3.19
CA ALA A 193 4.34 -12.23 3.32
C ALA A 193 3.42 -12.78 2.22
N ARG A 194 3.98 -13.28 1.10
CA ARG A 194 3.22 -13.76 -0.05
C ARG A 194 2.42 -15.01 0.30
N PRO A 195 1.09 -15.01 0.18
CA PRO A 195 0.29 -16.23 0.21
C PRO A 195 0.42 -16.99 -1.13
N ALA A 196 0.21 -18.30 -1.10
CA ALA A 196 0.28 -19.15 -2.28
C ALA A 196 -0.77 -18.72 -3.33
N GLY A 197 -0.36 -18.63 -4.58
CA GLY A 197 -1.23 -18.28 -5.72
C GLY A 197 -1.59 -16.79 -5.86
N TYR A 198 -1.06 -15.90 -5.03
CA TYR A 198 -1.39 -14.46 -5.09
C TYR A 198 -0.16 -13.58 -5.29
N ALA A 199 -0.32 -12.54 -6.10
CA ALA A 199 0.58 -11.39 -6.10
C ALA A 199 0.09 -10.36 -5.08
N ILE A 200 0.99 -9.90 -4.21
CA ILE A 200 0.71 -8.86 -3.23
C ILE A 200 1.82 -7.81 -3.24
N GLY A 201 1.53 -6.63 -2.74
CA GLY A 201 2.52 -5.60 -2.49
C GLY A 201 2.59 -5.22 -1.02
N GLY A 202 3.69 -4.62 -0.60
CA GLY A 202 3.81 -4.14 0.78
C GLY A 202 5.18 -3.63 1.16
N LYS A 203 5.35 -3.33 2.45
CA LYS A 203 6.62 -2.84 3.02
C LYS A 203 6.82 -3.38 4.42
N THR A 204 8.00 -3.91 4.68
CA THR A 204 8.46 -4.30 6.03
C THR A 204 8.88 -3.08 6.83
N GLY A 205 8.67 -3.10 8.14
CA GLY A 205 9.21 -2.16 9.10
C GLY A 205 9.95 -2.87 10.22
N THR A 206 11.04 -2.26 10.68
CA THR A 206 11.79 -2.70 11.85
C THR A 206 12.30 -1.46 12.59
N ALA A 207 11.86 -1.27 13.81
CA ALA A 207 12.23 -0.13 14.64
C ALA A 207 12.73 -0.60 16.01
N GLU A 208 13.92 -0.13 16.40
CA GLU A 208 14.45 -0.38 17.74
C GLU A 208 13.68 0.48 18.77
N THR A 209 13.27 -0.12 19.89
CA THR A 209 12.56 0.60 20.95
C THR A 209 13.51 1.51 21.76
N ILE A 210 12.95 2.36 22.60
CA ILE A 210 13.69 3.22 23.51
C ILE A 210 13.63 2.61 24.93
N PRO A 211 14.77 2.50 25.65
CA PRO A 211 16.14 2.97 25.30
C PRO A 211 16.78 2.10 24.23
N ARG A 212 17.50 2.71 23.29
CA ARG A 212 18.20 2.00 22.21
C ARG A 212 19.25 1.04 22.75
N LYS A 213 19.58 -0.02 22.00
CA LYS A 213 20.54 -1.08 22.33
C LYS A 213 20.08 -2.00 23.46
N ASN A 214 18.79 -2.02 23.76
CA ASN A 214 18.21 -2.99 24.70
C ASN A 214 17.88 -4.35 24.04
N GLY A 215 18.01 -4.44 22.69
CA GLY A 215 17.68 -5.64 21.93
C GLY A 215 16.19 -5.83 21.69
N GLU A 216 15.37 -4.83 22.00
CA GLU A 216 13.92 -4.84 21.81
C GLU A 216 13.51 -4.09 20.53
N TYR A 217 12.62 -4.71 19.76
CA TYR A 217 12.19 -4.21 18.46
C TYR A 217 10.68 -4.28 18.28
N VAL A 218 10.18 -3.33 17.50
CA VAL A 218 8.87 -3.39 16.86
C VAL A 218 9.10 -3.76 15.42
N VAL A 219 8.54 -4.89 14.99
CA VAL A 219 8.56 -5.31 13.58
C VAL A 219 7.16 -5.24 12.99
N SER A 220 7.08 -4.91 11.73
CA SER A 220 5.78 -4.74 11.08
C SER A 220 5.82 -5.10 9.60
N PHE A 221 4.64 -5.33 9.05
CA PHE A 221 4.43 -5.40 7.62
C PHE A 221 3.10 -4.71 7.29
N MET A 222 3.15 -3.84 6.33
CA MET A 222 1.98 -3.20 5.75
C MET A 222 1.90 -3.59 4.28
N GLY A 223 0.77 -4.15 3.89
CA GLY A 223 0.58 -4.70 2.56
C GLY A 223 -0.83 -4.56 2.04
N TYR A 224 -1.02 -4.99 0.80
CA TYR A 224 -2.30 -4.98 0.11
C TYR A 224 -2.37 -6.13 -0.90
N ALA A 225 -3.57 -6.51 -1.23
CA ALA A 225 -3.87 -7.56 -2.21
C ALA A 225 -5.18 -7.25 -2.96
N PRO A 226 -5.29 -7.68 -4.24
CA PRO A 226 -4.22 -8.09 -5.15
C PRO A 226 -3.22 -6.98 -5.46
N ALA A 227 -2.04 -7.32 -6.00
CA ALA A 227 -0.99 -6.32 -6.28
C ALA A 227 -1.39 -5.31 -7.35
N ASP A 228 -2.12 -5.77 -8.37
CA ASP A 228 -2.47 -4.95 -9.54
C ASP A 228 -3.75 -4.13 -9.32
N ASP A 229 -4.73 -4.71 -8.59
CA ASP A 229 -6.00 -4.07 -8.25
C ASP A 229 -6.28 -4.20 -6.73
N PRO A 230 -5.73 -3.32 -5.90
CA PRO A 230 -5.83 -3.41 -4.44
C PRO A 230 -7.28 -3.33 -3.95
N GLN A 231 -7.76 -4.41 -3.34
CA GLN A 231 -9.10 -4.50 -2.74
C GLN A 231 -9.06 -4.46 -1.22
N ILE A 232 -7.96 -4.98 -0.63
CA ILE A 232 -7.77 -4.95 0.81
C ILE A 232 -6.37 -4.46 1.16
N ALA A 233 -6.24 -3.82 2.31
CA ALA A 233 -4.96 -3.51 2.93
C ALA A 233 -4.88 -4.16 4.30
N ILE A 234 -3.68 -4.57 4.69
CA ILE A 234 -3.39 -5.21 5.96
C ILE A 234 -2.19 -4.55 6.62
N TYR A 235 -2.27 -4.28 7.91
CA TYR A 235 -1.15 -3.78 8.70
C TYR A 235 -0.99 -4.60 9.96
N VAL A 236 0.12 -5.32 10.07
CA VAL A 236 0.49 -6.13 11.23
C VAL A 236 1.70 -5.52 11.93
N VAL A 237 1.58 -5.35 13.22
CA VAL A 237 2.64 -4.86 14.11
C VAL A 237 2.87 -5.87 15.22
N VAL A 238 4.12 -6.27 15.42
CA VAL A 238 4.55 -7.13 16.53
C VAL A 238 5.53 -6.33 17.39
N ASP A 239 5.07 -5.95 18.57
CA ASP A 239 5.87 -5.22 19.56
C ASP A 239 6.57 -6.22 20.47
N ARG A 240 7.90 -6.18 20.46
CA ARG A 240 8.75 -7.01 21.33
C ARG A 240 8.38 -8.48 21.29
N ALA A 241 8.57 -9.10 20.12
CA ALA A 241 8.33 -10.53 19.92
C ALA A 241 9.02 -11.36 21.02
N ASN A 242 8.33 -12.36 21.56
CA ASN A 242 8.92 -13.29 22.53
C ASN A 242 9.88 -14.28 21.82
N ALA A 243 10.95 -13.72 21.25
CA ALA A 243 11.96 -14.43 20.47
C ALA A 243 13.30 -13.70 20.52
N SER A 244 14.36 -14.37 20.05
CA SER A 244 15.70 -13.77 19.92
C SER A 244 16.35 -14.29 18.62
N PRO A 245 16.75 -13.37 17.72
CA PRO A 245 16.60 -11.91 17.76
C PRO A 245 15.16 -11.46 17.50
N GLN A 246 14.80 -10.25 17.96
CA GLN A 246 13.45 -9.70 17.78
C GLN A 246 13.25 -8.91 16.47
N ASP A 247 14.32 -8.59 15.76
CA ASP A 247 14.34 -7.75 14.56
C ASP A 247 14.01 -8.50 13.25
N ASP A 248 13.57 -9.77 13.33
CA ASP A 248 13.18 -10.54 12.14
C ASP A 248 11.76 -10.14 11.67
N ALA A 249 11.71 -9.54 10.50
CA ALA A 249 10.43 -9.16 9.85
C ALA A 249 9.48 -10.34 9.64
N LYS A 250 9.96 -11.59 9.67
CA LYS A 250 9.13 -12.80 9.52
C LYS A 250 8.05 -12.95 10.57
N PHE A 251 8.20 -12.36 11.74
CA PHE A 251 7.14 -12.35 12.75
C PHE A 251 5.89 -11.64 12.23
N ALA A 252 6.03 -10.52 11.54
CA ALA A 252 4.89 -9.80 10.98
C ALA A 252 4.46 -10.37 9.61
N THR A 253 5.41 -10.66 8.71
CA THR A 253 5.10 -11.17 7.37
C THR A 253 4.47 -12.56 7.40
N GLY A 254 4.86 -13.42 8.34
CA GLY A 254 4.25 -14.74 8.53
C GLY A 254 2.79 -14.66 8.96
N ILE A 255 2.45 -13.72 9.86
CA ILE A 255 1.05 -13.46 10.25
C ILE A 255 0.26 -12.97 9.04
N VAL A 256 0.80 -12.00 8.28
CA VAL A 256 0.15 -11.49 7.06
C VAL A 256 -0.12 -12.62 6.07
N ARG A 257 0.88 -13.47 5.79
CA ARG A 257 0.72 -14.61 4.89
C ARG A 257 -0.42 -15.52 5.34
N ASN A 258 -0.47 -15.88 6.62
CA ASN A 258 -1.50 -16.75 7.14
C ASN A 258 -2.89 -16.12 7.04
N VAL A 259 -3.04 -14.86 7.43
CA VAL A 259 -4.31 -14.13 7.35
C VAL A 259 -4.78 -14.02 5.89
N LEU A 260 -3.90 -13.59 4.98
CA LEU A 260 -4.28 -13.44 3.57
C LEU A 260 -4.59 -14.78 2.89
N THR A 261 -3.94 -15.87 3.30
CA THR A 261 -4.24 -17.22 2.77
C THR A 261 -5.69 -17.62 3.01
N GLU A 262 -6.29 -17.19 4.13
CA GLU A 262 -7.69 -17.50 4.48
C GLU A 262 -8.67 -16.40 4.01
N VAL A 263 -8.27 -15.13 4.14
CA VAL A 263 -9.15 -13.99 3.88
C VAL A 263 -9.39 -13.77 2.38
N LEU A 264 -8.38 -13.98 1.52
CA LEU A 264 -8.54 -13.70 0.09
C LEU A 264 -9.60 -14.61 -0.57
N PRO A 265 -9.59 -15.95 -0.36
CA PRO A 265 -10.68 -16.79 -0.84
C PRO A 265 -12.04 -16.45 -0.23
N TYR A 266 -12.08 -16.13 1.06
CA TYR A 266 -13.32 -15.72 1.74
C TYR A 266 -13.95 -14.46 1.10
N LEU A 267 -13.13 -13.54 0.61
CA LEU A 267 -13.56 -12.33 -0.10
C LEU A 267 -13.83 -12.56 -1.60
N ASN A 268 -13.75 -13.81 -2.08
CA ASN A 268 -13.85 -14.16 -3.50
C ASN A 268 -12.77 -13.47 -4.37
N ILE A 269 -11.60 -13.23 -3.81
CA ILE A 269 -10.43 -12.76 -4.55
C ILE A 269 -9.68 -13.99 -5.05
N PHE A 270 -9.63 -14.16 -6.36
CA PHE A 270 -9.08 -15.36 -7.00
C PHE A 270 -7.55 -15.32 -7.10
N MET A 271 -6.92 -16.49 -7.10
CA MET A 271 -5.50 -16.65 -7.36
C MET A 271 -5.17 -16.25 -8.80
N THR A 272 -4.10 -15.48 -8.96
CA THR A 272 -3.62 -14.95 -10.26
C THR A 272 -2.26 -15.50 -10.66
N GLU A 273 -1.53 -16.09 -9.71
CA GLU A 273 -0.19 -16.64 -9.91
C GLU A 273 -0.23 -18.15 -10.02
N GLU A 274 0.69 -18.72 -10.80
CA GLU A 274 0.88 -20.15 -10.86
C GLU A 274 1.34 -20.71 -9.51
N LEU A 275 0.82 -21.88 -9.16
CA LEU A 275 1.17 -22.58 -7.93
C LEU A 275 2.32 -23.55 -8.19
N SER A 276 3.36 -23.48 -7.36
CA SER A 276 4.37 -24.53 -7.27
C SER A 276 3.79 -25.79 -6.58
N GLU A 277 4.41 -26.95 -6.81
CA GLU A 277 4.02 -28.21 -6.14
C GLU A 277 3.99 -28.08 -4.62
N LYS A 278 4.95 -27.34 -4.05
CA LYS A 278 5.01 -27.05 -2.62
C LYS A 278 3.82 -26.22 -2.13
N GLU A 279 3.41 -25.21 -2.90
CA GLU A 279 2.26 -24.37 -2.56
C GLU A 279 0.94 -25.16 -2.65
N ILE A 280 0.81 -26.03 -3.65
CA ILE A 280 -0.34 -26.94 -3.76
C ILE A 280 -0.45 -27.84 -2.52
N GLN A 281 0.68 -28.42 -2.08
CA GLN A 281 0.70 -29.24 -0.87
C GLN A 281 0.35 -28.42 0.38
N GLU A 282 0.89 -27.21 0.52
CA GLU A 282 0.58 -26.32 1.66
C GLU A 282 -0.91 -25.97 1.74
N LEU A 283 -1.54 -25.66 0.60
CA LEU A 283 -2.97 -25.35 0.53
C LEU A 283 -3.81 -26.57 0.89
N ALA A 284 -3.43 -27.76 0.39
CA ALA A 284 -4.10 -29.03 0.73
C ALA A 284 -4.02 -29.35 2.23
N GLU A 285 -2.85 -29.16 2.87
CA GLU A 285 -2.68 -29.36 4.30
C GLU A 285 -3.56 -28.40 5.13
N LYS A 286 -3.79 -27.19 4.64
CA LYS A 286 -4.66 -26.18 5.27
C LYS A 286 -6.13 -26.33 4.89
N GLN A 287 -6.48 -27.28 4.03
CA GLN A 287 -7.84 -27.48 3.49
C GLN A 287 -8.40 -26.24 2.78
N ILE A 288 -7.52 -25.49 2.11
CA ILE A 288 -7.90 -24.30 1.36
C ILE A 288 -8.10 -24.69 -0.11
N GLU A 289 -9.27 -24.32 -0.64
CA GLU A 289 -9.61 -24.57 -2.04
C GLU A 289 -8.76 -23.72 -2.97
N ILE A 290 -8.26 -24.34 -4.05
CA ILE A 290 -7.53 -23.63 -5.09
C ILE A 290 -8.57 -22.95 -5.98
N THR A 291 -8.70 -21.63 -5.80
CA THR A 291 -9.60 -20.79 -6.60
C THR A 291 -8.78 -19.98 -7.60
N ASN A 292 -9.00 -20.19 -8.89
CA ASN A 292 -8.43 -19.32 -9.93
C ASN A 292 -9.54 -18.82 -10.85
N GLN A 293 -9.26 -17.78 -11.63
CA GLN A 293 -10.24 -17.15 -12.53
C GLN A 293 -10.77 -18.10 -13.63
N TYR A 294 -10.21 -19.30 -13.76
CA TYR A 294 -10.59 -20.31 -14.76
C TYR A 294 -11.36 -21.48 -14.17
N THR A 295 -11.47 -21.60 -12.84
CA THR A 295 -12.15 -22.72 -12.17
C THR A 295 -13.65 -22.50 -11.95
N GLN A 296 -14.18 -21.30 -12.16
CA GLN A 296 -15.61 -21.06 -12.19
C GLN A 296 -16.17 -21.45 -13.57
N THR A 297 -16.49 -22.71 -13.74
CA THR A 297 -17.45 -23.12 -14.77
C THR A 297 -18.82 -22.56 -14.34
N PRO A 298 -19.56 -21.85 -15.20
CA PRO A 298 -20.94 -21.50 -14.87
C PRO A 298 -21.68 -22.80 -14.59
N GLU A 299 -22.35 -22.91 -13.46
CA GLU A 299 -23.33 -23.97 -13.25
C GLU A 299 -24.37 -23.83 -14.40
N ASN A 300 -24.24 -24.68 -15.38
CA ASN A 300 -25.27 -24.88 -16.38
C ASN A 300 -26.48 -25.44 -15.67
N GLY A 301 -27.47 -24.60 -15.45
CA GLY A 301 -28.81 -25.06 -15.12
C GLY A 301 -29.24 -26.09 -16.15
N ASP A 302 -29.55 -27.27 -15.66
CA ASP A 302 -30.27 -28.29 -16.39
C ASP A 302 -31.52 -27.70 -17.04
N ASP A 303 -31.52 -27.56 -18.35
CA ASP A 303 -32.75 -27.50 -19.10
C ASP A 303 -32.75 -28.63 -20.16
N GLN A 304 -33.33 -29.75 -19.76
CA GLN A 304 -33.79 -30.80 -20.68
C GLN A 304 -35.03 -30.26 -21.39
N SER A 305 -34.91 -29.89 -22.63
CA SER A 305 -36.08 -30.00 -23.55
C SER A 305 -35.65 -30.60 -24.87
N THR A 306 -36.08 -31.81 -25.02
CA THR A 306 -36.19 -32.54 -26.28
C THR A 306 -37.16 -31.82 -27.23
N GLY A 307 -36.83 -31.72 -28.52
CA GLY A 307 -37.79 -31.28 -29.53
C GLY A 307 -37.16 -31.06 -30.90
N ASP A 308 -37.46 -32.00 -31.75
CA ASP A 308 -37.14 -32.20 -33.14
C ASP A 308 -37.43 -31.03 -34.09
N ASP A 309 -36.60 -31.00 -35.12
CA ASP A 309 -36.98 -31.00 -36.58
C ASP A 309 -37.09 -29.69 -37.37
N GLN A 310 -36.34 -29.73 -38.47
CA GLN A 310 -36.60 -29.29 -39.85
C GLN A 310 -36.48 -27.82 -40.28
N THR A 311 -35.46 -27.68 -41.14
CA THR A 311 -35.40 -27.08 -42.50
C THR A 311 -36.02 -25.70 -42.80
N GLY A 312 -35.25 -24.91 -43.51
CA GLY A 312 -35.80 -23.91 -44.40
C GLY A 312 -34.91 -22.71 -44.71
N ASP A 313 -34.16 -22.82 -45.76
CA ASP A 313 -33.76 -21.87 -46.80
C ASP A 313 -33.92 -20.34 -46.64
N ALA A 314 -32.82 -19.68 -46.91
CA ALA A 314 -32.53 -18.67 -47.94
C ALA A 314 -33.17 -17.26 -47.92
N GLN A 315 -32.30 -16.33 -48.12
CA GLN A 315 -32.27 -15.17 -49.03
C GLN A 315 -32.20 -13.78 -48.40
N THR A 316 -31.03 -13.19 -48.63
CA THR A 316 -30.73 -11.91 -49.31
C THR A 316 -31.61 -10.67 -49.06
N GLY A 317 -30.96 -9.58 -48.79
CA GLY A 317 -31.53 -8.24 -48.96
C GLY A 317 -30.53 -7.17 -48.49
N ASP A 318 -29.86 -6.58 -49.48
CA ASP A 318 -29.10 -5.35 -49.46
C ASP A 318 -29.95 -4.15 -48.99
N ASP A 319 -29.38 -3.16 -48.38
CA ASP A 319 -29.15 -1.82 -48.94
C ASP A 319 -29.09 -0.71 -47.88
N GLN A 320 -28.01 0.02 -48.00
CA GLN A 320 -27.83 1.48 -48.10
C GLN A 320 -28.15 2.42 -46.91
N SER A 321 -27.07 3.04 -46.54
CA SER A 321 -26.78 4.49 -46.52
C SER A 321 -27.67 5.43 -45.68
N GLY A 322 -26.97 6.22 -44.90
CA GLY A 322 -27.51 7.45 -44.28
C GLY A 322 -26.47 8.21 -43.49
N ASP A 323 -25.73 9.04 -44.19
CA ASP A 323 -24.85 10.11 -43.72
C ASP A 323 -25.61 11.14 -42.89
N SER A 324 -25.00 11.68 -41.82
CA SER A 324 -24.91 13.13 -41.52
C SER A 324 -24.36 13.40 -40.14
N GLN A 325 -23.16 13.89 -40.11
CA GLN A 325 -22.67 15.21 -39.70
C GLN A 325 -23.01 15.73 -38.30
N SER A 326 -21.88 15.98 -37.61
CA SER A 326 -21.46 17.18 -36.88
C SER A 326 -22.14 17.51 -35.55
N GLY A 327 -21.29 17.63 -34.57
CA GLY A 327 -21.55 18.31 -33.29
C GLY A 327 -20.28 18.37 -32.46
N ASP A 328 -19.46 19.34 -32.79
CA ASP A 328 -18.30 19.82 -32.00
C ASP A 328 -18.79 20.27 -30.62
N GLY A 329 -18.12 19.87 -29.57
CA GLY A 329 -18.46 20.23 -28.19
C GLY A 329 -17.28 19.94 -27.26
N THR A 330 -16.22 20.72 -27.44
CA THR A 330 -15.12 20.86 -26.45
C THR A 330 -15.72 21.34 -25.13
N GLY A 331 -15.59 20.50 -24.11
CA GLY A 331 -15.86 20.83 -22.72
C GLY A 331 -14.79 20.16 -21.87
N ASP A 332 -13.62 20.76 -21.89
CA ASP A 332 -12.53 20.48 -20.95
C ASP A 332 -12.93 21.12 -19.61
N ASP A 333 -13.44 20.32 -18.69
CA ASP A 333 -13.70 20.77 -17.32
C ASP A 333 -12.86 19.92 -16.34
N THR A 334 -11.54 20.10 -16.45
CA THR A 334 -10.60 19.72 -15.41
C THR A 334 -10.70 20.74 -14.27
N THR A 335 -11.69 20.64 -13.42
CA THR A 335 -11.66 21.27 -12.11
C THR A 335 -10.61 20.55 -11.26
N THR A 336 -9.38 21.02 -11.36
CA THR A 336 -8.35 20.79 -10.36
C THR A 336 -8.82 21.47 -9.07
N VAL A 337 -9.43 20.69 -8.17
CA VAL A 337 -9.70 21.13 -6.80
C VAL A 337 -8.36 21.13 -6.07
N THR A 338 -7.62 22.23 -6.22
CA THR A 338 -6.54 22.56 -5.32
C THR A 338 -7.15 23.21 -4.08
N GLU A 339 -7.75 22.42 -3.21
CA GLU A 339 -8.10 22.91 -1.88
C GLU A 339 -6.82 23.11 -1.07
N ASP A 340 -6.58 24.37 -0.71
CA ASP A 340 -5.44 24.76 0.11
C ASP A 340 -5.63 24.13 1.52
N TRP A 341 -4.81 23.11 1.84
CA TRP A 341 -4.79 22.40 3.13
C TRP A 341 -4.71 23.33 4.35
N ARG A 342 -4.34 24.63 4.17
CA ARG A 342 -4.28 25.67 5.21
C ARG A 342 -5.66 26.08 5.72
N ASN A 343 -6.73 25.72 5.01
CA ASN A 343 -8.11 26.09 5.33
C ASN A 343 -8.88 25.02 6.14
N TYR A 344 -8.26 23.89 6.48
CA TYR A 344 -8.88 22.93 7.39
C TYR A 344 -8.89 23.47 8.82
N PRO A 345 -10.01 23.36 9.54
CA PRO A 345 -10.10 23.83 10.92
C PRO A 345 -9.04 23.13 11.77
N LYS A 346 -8.16 23.94 12.35
CA LYS A 346 -7.24 23.46 13.39
C LYS A 346 -8.10 23.02 14.58
N ASP A 347 -7.86 21.81 15.08
CA ASP A 347 -8.45 21.39 16.34
C ASP A 347 -8.28 22.49 17.40
N PRO A 348 -9.32 22.88 18.14
CA PRO A 348 -9.15 23.80 19.26
C PRO A 348 -8.20 23.18 20.29
N ALA A 349 -7.32 24.01 20.83
CA ALA A 349 -6.23 23.65 21.75
C ALA A 349 -6.72 22.95 23.04
#